data_a5b23f352ad59a42c50fb88050baf75a
#
_entry.id   a5b23f352ad59a42c50fb88050baf75a
#
_cell.length_a   1.000
_cell.length_b   1.000
_cell.length_c   1.000
_cell.angle_alpha   90.00
_cell.angle_beta   90.00
_cell.angle_gamma   90.00
#
_symmetry.space_group_name_H-M   'P 1'
#
loop_
_entity.id
_entity.type
_entity.pdbx_description
1 polymer ?
#
loop_
_entity_poly.entity_id
_entity_poly.type
_entity_poly.pdbx_seq_one_letter_code
_entity_poly.pdbx_strand_id
1 'polypeptide(L)'
;AFQLAPRLVVNVTIDQLRTDYMEAFAPLYSQGGFRRMLNEGLVYDGASYPFSPVDKASATASLSTGTFPFYNGIISSRWLDRETLHPVFCVDDSRYFTSADRLKTSTIGDELKVNSNGAAIVYSFAADRESAILSGGHAANGAFWMDKNGEWQGSSYYSNTLPEWVRAHNRLHPKHPTNTSFTNNDVIDASLNAITQTAMGRDDVSDMLFVNLSATKADKTPVTHWQTEMESVYMQLDKSLERLISGVEKQISLDRVLFVVTSTGYTDETATNVTQYRIPTGTFYINRTASLLNMYLSAIYGQGRYVEQCYGNQMYLN
;
A
#
# COMPACT_ATOMS: atom_id res chain seq x y z
N ALA A 1 -22.32 -24.05 -13.60
CA ALA A 1 -22.83 -23.53 -12.32
C ALA A 1 -22.68 -22.04 -12.32
N PHE A 2 -23.74 -21.27 -12.07
CA PHE A 2 -23.63 -19.83 -11.86
C PHE A 2 -22.87 -19.62 -10.56
N GLN A 3 -21.69 -19.01 -10.64
CA GLN A 3 -20.94 -18.62 -9.47
C GLN A 3 -21.64 -17.39 -8.87
N LEU A 4 -22.07 -17.49 -7.63
CA LEU A 4 -22.67 -16.36 -6.92
C LEU A 4 -21.63 -15.26 -6.73
N ALA A 5 -22.05 -14.01 -6.84
CA ALA A 5 -21.18 -12.88 -6.55
C ALA A 5 -20.65 -12.94 -5.11
N PRO A 6 -19.42 -12.55 -4.86
CA PRO A 6 -18.89 -12.52 -3.50
C PRO A 6 -19.66 -11.51 -2.63
N ARG A 7 -19.91 -11.86 -1.37
CA ARG A 7 -20.40 -10.92 -0.35
C ARG A 7 -19.30 -10.01 0.18
N LEU A 8 -18.08 -10.52 0.13
CA LEU A 8 -16.90 -9.76 0.58
C LEU A 8 -15.74 -10.00 -0.39
N VAL A 9 -15.11 -8.91 -0.81
CA VAL A 9 -13.82 -8.92 -1.52
C VAL A 9 -12.77 -8.40 -0.56
N VAL A 10 -11.77 -9.23 -0.25
CA VAL A 10 -10.63 -8.87 0.59
C VAL A 10 -9.42 -8.61 -0.30
N ASN A 11 -9.07 -7.35 -0.47
CA ASN A 11 -7.89 -6.93 -1.22
C ASN A 11 -6.70 -6.83 -0.26
N VAL A 12 -5.74 -7.73 -0.41
CA VAL A 12 -4.49 -7.73 0.36
C VAL A 12 -3.38 -7.17 -0.53
N THR A 13 -2.91 -5.99 -0.19
CA THR A 13 -1.77 -5.35 -0.87
C THR A 13 -0.55 -5.47 0.03
N ILE A 14 0.52 -6.08 -0.47
CA ILE A 14 1.74 -6.32 0.31
C ILE A 14 2.87 -5.49 -0.28
N ASP A 15 3.29 -4.48 0.49
CA ASP A 15 4.41 -3.63 0.10
C ASP A 15 5.71 -4.42 0.06
N GLN A 16 6.51 -4.25 -1.00
CA GLN A 16 7.81 -4.90 -1.21
C GLN A 16 7.78 -6.44 -1.27
N LEU A 17 6.63 -7.06 -1.57
CA LEU A 17 6.57 -8.51 -1.76
C LEU A 17 7.32 -8.91 -3.03
N ARG A 18 8.25 -9.84 -2.90
CA ARG A 18 9.13 -10.34 -3.97
C ARG A 18 8.80 -11.78 -4.31
N THR A 19 8.61 -12.06 -5.59
CA THR A 19 8.32 -13.42 -6.07
C THR A 19 9.48 -14.38 -5.79
N ASP A 20 10.72 -13.94 -5.99
CA ASP A 20 11.91 -14.75 -5.77
C ASP A 20 12.07 -15.15 -4.29
N TYR A 21 11.73 -14.27 -3.35
CA TYR A 21 11.75 -14.61 -1.92
C TYR A 21 10.57 -15.50 -1.54
N MET A 22 9.40 -15.28 -2.12
CA MET A 22 8.27 -16.19 -1.93
C MET A 22 8.63 -17.63 -2.33
N GLU A 23 9.30 -17.80 -3.45
CA GLU A 23 9.76 -19.12 -3.92
C GLU A 23 10.87 -19.68 -3.01
N ALA A 24 11.85 -18.87 -2.65
CA ALA A 24 12.98 -19.30 -1.81
C ALA A 24 12.53 -19.81 -0.43
N PHE A 25 11.54 -19.18 0.17
CA PHE A 25 11.02 -19.52 1.49
C PHE A 25 9.80 -20.45 1.46
N ALA A 26 9.36 -20.89 0.28
CA ALA A 26 8.18 -21.75 0.12
C ALA A 26 8.19 -23.04 0.99
N PRO A 27 9.33 -23.73 1.19
CA PRO A 27 9.36 -24.90 2.06
C PRO A 27 8.96 -24.64 3.51
N LEU A 28 9.05 -23.40 3.97
CA LEU A 28 8.80 -23.00 5.36
C LEU A 28 7.34 -22.58 5.61
N TYR A 29 6.52 -22.45 4.57
CA TYR A 29 5.16 -21.95 4.69
C TYR A 29 4.21 -23.00 5.30
N SER A 30 3.24 -22.48 6.06
CA SER A 30 2.08 -23.25 6.54
C SER A 30 1.19 -23.70 5.39
N GLN A 31 0.25 -24.58 5.67
CA GLN A 31 -0.73 -25.03 4.68
C GLN A 31 -1.84 -24.00 4.39
N GLY A 32 -2.10 -23.10 5.33
CA GLY A 32 -3.25 -22.21 5.31
C GLY A 32 -2.99 -20.79 4.82
N GLY A 33 -1.74 -20.41 4.58
CA GLY A 33 -1.32 -19.10 4.14
C GLY A 33 -1.00 -19.02 2.63
N PHE A 34 0.22 -18.64 2.28
CA PHE A 34 0.67 -18.53 0.88
C PHE A 34 0.45 -19.83 0.09
N ARG A 35 0.74 -20.97 0.70
CA ARG A 35 0.57 -22.27 0.03
C ARG A 35 -0.87 -22.52 -0.37
N ARG A 36 -1.83 -22.16 0.48
CA ARG A 36 -3.26 -22.24 0.16
C ARG A 36 -3.62 -21.32 -1.00
N MET A 37 -3.16 -20.07 -0.95
CA MET A 37 -3.41 -19.08 -2.01
C MET A 37 -2.88 -19.56 -3.36
N LEU A 38 -1.67 -20.10 -3.40
CA LEU A 38 -1.03 -20.59 -4.63
C LEU A 38 -1.69 -21.87 -5.17
N ASN A 39 -2.15 -22.76 -4.31
CA ASN A 39 -2.71 -24.06 -4.72
C ASN A 39 -4.20 -23.97 -5.09
N GLU A 40 -4.97 -23.12 -4.41
CA GLU A 40 -6.42 -23.01 -4.60
C GLU A 40 -6.80 -21.78 -5.45
N GLY A 41 -5.91 -20.83 -5.61
CA GLY A 41 -6.13 -19.58 -6.32
C GLY A 41 -5.70 -19.61 -7.78
N LEU A 42 -6.08 -18.57 -8.51
CA LEU A 42 -5.56 -18.26 -9.83
C LEU A 42 -4.33 -17.38 -9.67
N VAL A 43 -3.17 -17.83 -10.15
CA VAL A 43 -1.90 -17.14 -10.02
C VAL A 43 -1.49 -16.51 -11.34
N TYR A 44 -1.11 -15.25 -11.31
CA TYR A 44 -0.56 -14.51 -12.46
C TYR A 44 0.94 -14.30 -12.24
N ASP A 45 1.76 -15.06 -12.94
CA ASP A 45 3.23 -15.09 -12.74
C ASP A 45 3.96 -13.86 -13.30
N GLY A 46 3.35 -13.13 -14.22
CA GLY A 46 4.00 -12.06 -14.98
C GLY A 46 3.39 -10.67 -14.80
N ALA A 47 2.82 -10.38 -13.64
CA ALA A 47 2.25 -9.06 -13.37
C ALA A 47 3.36 -8.01 -13.17
N SER A 48 3.23 -6.87 -13.85
CA SER A 48 4.16 -5.73 -13.71
C SER A 48 3.43 -4.41 -13.83
N TYR A 49 4.00 -3.37 -13.23
CA TYR A 49 3.50 -2.00 -13.41
C TYR A 49 4.02 -1.43 -14.73
N PRO A 50 3.14 -0.90 -15.60
CA PRO A 50 3.52 -0.39 -16.92
C PRO A 50 4.02 1.06 -16.88
N PHE A 51 4.60 1.50 -15.76
CA PHE A 51 5.18 2.83 -15.57
C PHE A 51 6.41 2.77 -14.66
N SER A 52 7.23 3.80 -14.73
CA SER A 52 8.45 3.94 -13.92
C SER A 52 8.72 5.43 -13.65
N PRO A 53 9.22 5.80 -12.47
CA PRO A 53 9.49 4.93 -11.32
C PRO A 53 8.20 4.49 -10.59
N VAL A 54 8.28 3.39 -9.89
CA VAL A 54 7.18 2.86 -9.04
C VAL A 54 7.60 3.00 -7.59
N ASP A 55 6.72 3.59 -6.77
CA ASP A 55 6.83 3.58 -5.32
C ASP A 55 5.52 3.05 -4.70
N LYS A 56 5.47 2.94 -3.38
CA LYS A 56 4.29 2.44 -2.68
C LYS A 56 3.02 3.25 -2.99
N ALA A 57 3.11 4.57 -3.03
CA ALA A 57 1.95 5.43 -3.28
C ALA A 57 1.43 5.30 -4.72
N SER A 58 2.30 5.39 -5.72
CA SER A 58 1.92 5.25 -7.13
C SER A 58 1.39 3.85 -7.45
N ALA A 59 2.00 2.81 -6.87
CA ALA A 59 1.52 1.44 -7.01
C ALA A 59 0.14 1.25 -6.38
N THR A 60 -0.05 1.69 -5.14
CA THR A 60 -1.33 1.55 -4.42
C THR A 60 -2.45 2.30 -5.14
N ALA A 61 -2.21 3.54 -5.59
CA ALA A 61 -3.17 4.30 -6.36
C ALA A 61 -3.53 3.62 -7.69
N SER A 62 -2.54 3.05 -8.37
CA SER A 62 -2.78 2.34 -9.64
C SER A 62 -3.56 1.04 -9.44
N LEU A 63 -3.30 0.30 -8.36
CA LEU A 63 -4.06 -0.90 -8.01
C LEU A 63 -5.52 -0.58 -7.69
N SER A 64 -5.78 0.48 -6.94
CA SER A 64 -7.13 0.85 -6.52
C SER A 64 -7.96 1.52 -7.61
N THR A 65 -7.32 2.22 -8.56
CA THR A 65 -8.01 2.94 -9.64
C THR A 65 -8.01 2.22 -10.98
N GLY A 66 -7.12 1.23 -11.17
CA GLY A 66 -6.90 0.58 -12.47
C GLY A 66 -6.31 1.52 -13.52
N THR A 67 -5.69 2.65 -13.12
CA THR A 67 -5.13 3.66 -14.01
C THR A 67 -3.68 3.99 -13.67
N PHE A 68 -2.98 4.64 -14.60
CA PHE A 68 -1.59 5.05 -14.40
C PHE A 68 -1.51 6.39 -13.67
N PRO A 69 -0.37 6.72 -13.06
CA PRO A 69 -0.15 7.99 -12.37
C PRO A 69 -0.50 9.23 -13.19
N PHE A 70 -0.33 9.19 -14.51
CA PHE A 70 -0.74 10.27 -15.41
C PHE A 70 -2.23 10.59 -15.28
N TYR A 71 -3.08 9.57 -15.12
CA TYR A 71 -4.53 9.76 -15.00
C TYR A 71 -4.99 9.95 -13.56
N ASN A 72 -4.45 9.16 -12.63
CA ASN A 72 -4.88 9.22 -11.24
C ASN A 72 -4.22 10.34 -10.42
N GLY A 73 -3.14 10.95 -10.93
CA GLY A 73 -2.48 12.09 -10.32
C GLY A 73 -1.49 11.76 -9.20
N ILE A 74 -1.34 10.49 -8.81
CA ILE A 74 -0.43 10.06 -7.74
C ILE A 74 0.87 9.54 -8.37
N ILE A 75 1.82 10.44 -8.56
CA ILE A 75 3.09 10.13 -9.23
C ILE A 75 4.13 9.53 -8.26
N SER A 76 3.99 9.81 -6.97
CA SER A 76 4.91 9.37 -5.91
C SER A 76 4.27 9.65 -4.54
N SER A 77 4.91 9.22 -3.46
CA SER A 77 4.50 9.62 -2.09
C SER A 77 4.62 11.12 -1.88
N ARG A 78 5.63 11.74 -2.50
CA ARG A 78 5.90 13.18 -2.40
C ARG A 78 6.32 13.75 -3.73
N TRP A 79 5.89 14.99 -4.00
CA TRP A 79 6.35 15.78 -5.15
C TRP A 79 6.31 17.26 -4.81
N LEU A 80 6.81 18.11 -5.70
CA LEU A 80 6.68 19.55 -5.55
C LEU A 80 5.39 20.03 -6.24
N ASP A 81 4.63 20.85 -5.54
CA ASP A 81 3.57 21.65 -6.16
C ASP A 81 4.19 22.58 -7.22
N ARG A 82 3.65 22.59 -8.42
CA ARG A 82 4.26 23.29 -9.55
C ARG A 82 4.18 24.82 -9.46
N GLU A 83 3.21 25.34 -8.72
CA GLU A 83 3.04 26.79 -8.55
C GLU A 83 3.94 27.32 -7.43
N THR A 84 4.01 26.58 -6.32
CA THR A 84 4.71 27.03 -5.12
C THR A 84 6.11 26.44 -4.96
N LEU A 85 6.42 25.36 -5.67
CA LEU A 85 7.63 24.54 -5.52
C LEU A 85 7.86 24.04 -4.08
N HIS A 86 6.78 23.93 -3.32
CA HIS A 86 6.82 23.33 -2.00
C HIS A 86 6.49 21.84 -2.03
N PRO A 87 7.15 21.02 -1.19
CA PRO A 87 6.83 19.60 -1.11
C PRO A 87 5.38 19.37 -0.64
N VAL A 88 4.68 18.48 -1.33
CA VAL A 88 3.38 17.96 -0.91
C VAL A 88 3.45 16.45 -0.73
N PHE A 89 2.73 15.94 0.25
CA PHE A 89 2.54 14.51 0.46
C PHE A 89 1.24 14.07 -0.23
N CYS A 90 1.22 12.88 -0.81
CA CYS A 90 0.16 12.45 -1.72
C CYS A 90 -1.26 12.42 -1.13
N VAL A 91 -1.40 12.40 0.18
CA VAL A 91 -2.70 12.42 0.89
C VAL A 91 -2.86 13.62 1.83
N ASP A 92 -1.97 14.61 1.76
CA ASP A 92 -2.14 15.85 2.52
C ASP A 92 -3.32 16.65 2.00
N ASP A 93 -4.13 17.16 2.93
CA ASP A 93 -5.29 18.02 2.64
C ASP A 93 -5.36 19.13 3.68
N SER A 94 -5.48 20.37 3.22
CA SER A 94 -5.56 21.55 4.10
C SER A 94 -6.87 21.61 4.92
N ARG A 95 -7.95 20.97 4.46
CA ARG A 95 -9.26 20.97 5.12
C ARG A 95 -9.39 19.83 6.11
N TYR A 96 -8.85 18.65 5.77
CA TYR A 96 -9.06 17.41 6.53
C TYR A 96 -7.79 16.83 7.12
N PHE A 97 -6.66 17.55 7.01
CA PHE A 97 -5.32 17.06 7.30
C PHE A 97 -4.89 15.95 6.32
N THR A 98 -5.72 14.96 6.05
CA THR A 98 -5.50 13.90 5.07
C THR A 98 -6.80 13.49 4.39
N SER A 99 -6.74 13.27 3.07
CA SER A 99 -7.87 12.84 2.25
C SER A 99 -7.42 12.17 0.96
N ALA A 100 -8.39 11.67 0.18
CA ALA A 100 -8.17 11.16 -1.17
C ALA A 100 -8.29 12.25 -2.27
N ASP A 101 -8.34 13.52 -1.93
CA ASP A 101 -8.67 14.61 -2.86
C ASP A 101 -7.65 14.79 -4.01
N ARG A 102 -6.40 14.39 -3.78
CA ARG A 102 -5.34 14.40 -4.82
C ARG A 102 -5.45 13.24 -5.81
N LEU A 103 -6.22 12.22 -5.49
CA LEU A 103 -6.53 11.11 -6.39
C LEU A 103 -7.60 11.58 -7.40
N LYS A 104 -7.23 11.69 -8.68
CA LYS A 104 -8.05 12.35 -9.71
C LYS A 104 -9.06 11.43 -10.39
N THR A 105 -8.99 10.13 -10.13
CA THR A 105 -9.91 9.13 -10.66
C THR A 105 -10.60 8.40 -9.52
N SER A 106 -11.77 7.83 -9.81
CA SER A 106 -12.47 6.95 -8.87
C SER A 106 -11.67 5.66 -8.62
N THR A 107 -11.84 5.09 -7.44
CA THR A 107 -11.31 3.78 -7.10
C THR A 107 -12.35 2.69 -7.35
N ILE A 108 -11.91 1.43 -7.32
CA ILE A 108 -12.82 0.29 -7.40
C ILE A 108 -13.84 0.30 -6.25
N GLY A 109 -13.44 0.74 -5.06
CA GLY A 109 -14.35 0.92 -3.93
C GLY A 109 -15.36 2.04 -4.16
N ASP A 110 -14.96 3.15 -4.78
CA ASP A 110 -15.85 4.24 -5.16
C ASP A 110 -16.90 3.76 -6.16
N GLU A 111 -16.49 3.03 -7.20
CA GLU A 111 -17.40 2.47 -8.21
C GLU A 111 -18.37 1.46 -7.61
N LEU A 112 -17.92 0.65 -6.68
CA LEU A 112 -18.77 -0.28 -5.94
C LEU A 112 -19.85 0.47 -5.13
N LYS A 113 -19.48 1.57 -4.50
CA LYS A 113 -20.43 2.45 -3.79
C LYS A 113 -21.48 3.05 -4.74
N VAL A 114 -21.03 3.56 -5.89
CA VAL A 114 -21.94 4.11 -6.91
C VAL A 114 -22.89 3.03 -7.42
N ASN A 115 -22.36 1.88 -7.82
CA ASN A 115 -23.14 0.80 -8.37
C ASN A 115 -24.18 0.21 -7.39
N SER A 116 -23.89 0.26 -6.10
CA SER A 116 -24.78 -0.22 -5.04
C SER A 116 -25.69 0.87 -4.45
N ASN A 117 -25.70 2.09 -5.03
CA ASN A 117 -26.39 3.25 -4.47
C ASN A 117 -25.98 3.54 -3.00
N GLY A 118 -24.72 3.35 -2.66
CA GLY A 118 -24.17 3.57 -1.34
C GLY A 118 -24.36 2.42 -0.35
N ALA A 119 -24.99 1.32 -0.75
CA ALA A 119 -25.23 0.18 0.14
C ALA A 119 -23.98 -0.63 0.47
N ALA A 120 -23.01 -0.70 -0.44
CA ALA A 120 -21.75 -1.39 -0.21
C ALA A 120 -20.97 -0.76 0.96
N ILE A 121 -20.33 -1.61 1.76
CA ILE A 121 -19.46 -1.20 2.85
C ILE A 121 -18.01 -1.33 2.38
N VAL A 122 -17.23 -0.26 2.49
CA VAL A 122 -15.83 -0.21 2.08
C VAL A 122 -14.99 0.30 3.24
N TYR A 123 -14.06 -0.52 3.72
CA TYR A 123 -13.07 -0.15 4.73
C TYR A 123 -11.66 -0.45 4.26
N SER A 124 -10.71 0.35 4.72
CA SER A 124 -9.29 0.20 4.42
C SER A 124 -8.46 0.33 5.69
N PHE A 125 -7.51 -0.59 5.86
CA PHE A 125 -6.58 -0.63 6.98
C PHE A 125 -5.14 -0.73 6.49
N ALA A 126 -4.26 0.08 7.06
CA ALA A 126 -2.83 0.07 6.78
C ALA A 126 -2.04 0.55 8.00
N ALA A 127 -0.76 0.26 8.06
CA ALA A 127 0.13 0.88 9.05
C ALA A 127 0.33 2.37 8.77
N ASP A 128 0.41 2.75 7.49
CA ASP A 128 0.64 4.13 7.04
C ASP A 128 -0.62 4.73 6.41
N ARG A 129 -0.75 6.04 6.50
CA ARG A 129 -1.93 6.75 6.02
C ARG A 129 -2.07 6.75 4.50
N GLU A 130 -0.98 6.81 3.76
CA GLU A 130 -1.04 6.82 2.28
C GLU A 130 -1.63 5.53 1.73
N SER A 131 -1.20 4.38 2.23
CA SER A 131 -1.75 3.08 1.81
C SER A 131 -3.23 2.95 2.18
N ALA A 132 -3.62 3.37 3.38
CA ALA A 132 -5.01 3.32 3.82
C ALA A 132 -5.92 4.19 2.95
N ILE A 133 -5.55 5.44 2.72
CA ILE A 133 -6.34 6.43 1.98
C ILE A 133 -6.41 6.09 0.48
N LEU A 134 -5.27 5.79 -0.14
CA LEU A 134 -5.21 5.50 -1.59
C LEU A 134 -5.90 4.17 -1.95
N SER A 135 -5.93 3.21 -1.03
CA SER A 135 -6.72 1.98 -1.20
C SER A 135 -8.21 2.23 -1.03
N GLY A 136 -8.61 2.95 0.02
CA GLY A 136 -10.01 3.23 0.34
C GLY A 136 -10.71 4.13 -0.66
N GLY A 137 -10.02 5.11 -1.19
CA GLY A 137 -10.55 6.05 -2.17
C GLY A 137 -11.40 7.16 -1.56
N HIS A 138 -12.35 7.69 -2.34
CA HIS A 138 -13.12 8.89 -1.96
C HIS A 138 -14.37 8.57 -1.13
N ALA A 139 -15.06 7.47 -1.45
CA ALA A 139 -16.38 7.14 -0.92
C ALA A 139 -16.37 6.01 0.11
N ALA A 140 -15.21 5.59 0.60
CA ALA A 140 -15.12 4.57 1.64
C ALA A 140 -15.88 4.98 2.90
N ASN A 141 -16.39 3.98 3.62
CA ASN A 141 -16.96 4.19 4.96
C ASN A 141 -15.90 4.60 5.99
N GLY A 142 -14.65 4.19 5.75
CA GLY A 142 -13.50 4.61 6.54
C GLY A 142 -12.20 4.07 5.98
N ALA A 143 -11.13 4.81 6.22
CA ALA A 143 -9.76 4.39 6.00
C ALA A 143 -8.97 4.71 7.27
N PHE A 144 -8.27 3.70 7.80
CA PHE A 144 -7.63 3.76 9.10
C PHE A 144 -6.16 3.38 9.00
N TRP A 145 -5.34 4.09 9.75
CA TRP A 145 -3.90 3.85 9.84
C TRP A 145 -3.43 3.97 11.28
N MET A 146 -2.23 3.52 11.57
CA MET A 146 -1.65 3.62 12.90
C MET A 146 -0.78 4.86 13.04
N ASP A 147 -0.84 5.50 14.20
CA ASP A 147 0.18 6.48 14.59
C ASP A 147 1.47 5.77 15.02
N LYS A 148 2.49 6.55 15.36
CA LYS A 148 3.79 6.02 15.80
C LYS A 148 3.74 5.10 17.03
N ASN A 149 2.69 5.19 17.81
CA ASN A 149 2.49 4.39 19.02
C ASN A 149 1.64 3.14 18.77
N GLY A 150 1.14 2.95 17.54
CA GLY A 150 0.25 1.85 17.18
C GLY A 150 -1.22 2.08 17.48
N GLU A 151 -1.63 3.33 17.69
CA GLU A 151 -3.03 3.68 17.86
C GLU A 151 -3.68 3.99 16.51
N TRP A 152 -4.84 3.38 16.27
CA TRP A 152 -5.58 3.56 15.02
C TRP A 152 -6.19 4.95 14.93
N GLN A 153 -5.96 5.59 13.79
CA GLN A 153 -6.42 6.92 13.42
C GLN A 153 -7.34 6.85 12.20
N GLY A 154 -8.14 7.88 12.01
CA GLY A 154 -8.95 8.07 10.82
C GLY A 154 -8.93 9.52 10.35
N SER A 155 -9.61 9.81 9.24
CA SER A 155 -9.76 11.16 8.71
C SER A 155 -11.20 11.64 8.82
N SER A 156 -11.37 12.90 9.18
CA SER A 156 -12.67 13.58 9.12
C SER A 156 -13.22 13.72 7.68
N TYR A 157 -12.41 13.43 6.68
CA TYR A 157 -12.84 13.29 5.29
C TYR A 157 -13.91 12.20 5.12
N TYR A 158 -13.79 11.08 5.83
CA TYR A 158 -14.75 9.97 5.76
C TYR A 158 -15.83 10.06 6.83
N SER A 159 -15.48 10.48 8.03
CA SER A 159 -16.41 10.59 9.17
C SER A 159 -15.89 11.61 10.19
N ASN A 160 -16.77 12.44 10.73
CA ASN A 160 -16.41 13.46 11.70
C ASN A 160 -15.77 12.91 12.99
N THR A 161 -16.08 11.67 13.33
CA THR A 161 -15.55 11.00 14.53
C THR A 161 -15.06 9.61 14.17
N LEU A 162 -14.01 9.17 14.87
CA LEU A 162 -13.55 7.78 14.77
C LEU A 162 -14.67 6.85 15.26
N PRO A 163 -15.06 5.80 14.49
CA PRO A 163 -16.12 4.88 14.89
C PRO A 163 -15.86 4.25 16.27
N GLU A 164 -16.92 4.02 17.03
CA GLU A 164 -16.80 3.45 18.39
C GLU A 164 -16.10 2.09 18.39
N TRP A 165 -16.36 1.26 17.41
CA TRP A 165 -15.69 -0.04 17.32
C TRP A 165 -14.19 0.07 17.07
N VAL A 166 -13.70 1.13 16.42
CA VAL A 166 -12.25 1.42 16.30
C VAL A 166 -11.70 1.95 17.63
N ARG A 167 -12.41 2.85 18.29
CA ARG A 167 -12.02 3.36 19.63
C ARG A 167 -11.95 2.23 20.65
N ALA A 168 -12.92 1.33 20.64
CA ALA A 168 -12.93 0.15 21.50
C ALA A 168 -11.75 -0.78 21.20
N HIS A 169 -11.42 -0.98 19.93
CA HIS A 169 -10.23 -1.74 19.52
C HIS A 169 -8.95 -1.12 20.08
N ASN A 170 -8.79 0.20 19.97
CA ASN A 170 -7.66 0.92 20.55
C ASN A 170 -7.53 0.75 22.07
N ARG A 171 -8.66 0.64 22.79
CA ARG A 171 -8.65 0.41 24.24
C ARG A 171 -8.30 -1.03 24.64
N LEU A 172 -8.77 -1.99 23.86
CA LEU A 172 -8.74 -3.41 24.22
C LEU A 172 -7.52 -4.16 23.71
N HIS A 173 -6.86 -3.67 22.68
CA HIS A 173 -5.72 -4.35 22.07
C HIS A 173 -4.39 -3.71 22.50
N PRO A 174 -3.34 -4.54 22.67
CA PRO A 174 -2.00 -4.03 22.90
C PRO A 174 -1.57 -3.10 21.75
N LYS A 175 -0.88 -2.04 22.09
CA LYS A 175 -0.32 -1.09 21.13
C LYS A 175 1.14 -1.40 20.91
N HIS A 176 1.52 -1.56 19.66
CA HIS A 176 2.91 -1.76 19.26
C HIS A 176 3.36 -0.60 18.39
N PRO A 177 4.58 -0.09 18.55
CA PRO A 177 5.11 0.90 17.63
C PRO A 177 5.06 0.39 16.19
N THR A 178 4.77 1.28 15.24
CA THR A 178 4.81 0.97 13.81
C THR A 178 6.23 0.58 13.37
N ASN A 179 6.34 -0.15 12.25
CA ASN A 179 7.60 -0.72 11.73
C ASN A 179 8.28 -1.74 12.67
N THR A 180 7.46 -2.54 13.33
CA THR A 180 7.91 -3.68 14.13
C THR A 180 7.40 -5.00 13.53
N SER A 181 7.86 -6.12 14.08
CA SER A 181 7.36 -7.45 13.69
C SER A 181 5.85 -7.66 13.97
N PHE A 182 5.25 -6.83 14.81
CA PHE A 182 3.83 -6.88 15.15
C PHE A 182 2.92 -6.15 14.14
N THR A 183 3.47 -5.26 13.32
CA THR A 183 2.69 -4.34 12.48
C THR A 183 1.70 -5.05 11.56
N ASN A 184 2.10 -6.10 10.86
CA ASN A 184 1.18 -6.86 10.00
C ASN A 184 0.05 -7.52 10.80
N ASN A 185 0.36 -8.09 11.96
CA ASN A 185 -0.65 -8.69 12.84
C ASN A 185 -1.61 -7.66 13.38
N ASP A 186 -1.16 -6.46 13.72
CA ASP A 186 -2.02 -5.37 14.18
C ASP A 186 -2.99 -4.94 13.08
N VAL A 187 -2.54 -4.89 11.83
CA VAL A 187 -3.42 -4.61 10.67
C VAL A 187 -4.46 -5.72 10.47
N ILE A 188 -4.06 -6.98 10.58
CA ILE A 188 -4.97 -8.12 10.50
C ILE A 188 -6.02 -8.06 11.61
N ASP A 189 -5.63 -7.80 12.85
CA ASP A 189 -6.55 -7.70 13.99
C ASP A 189 -7.58 -6.61 13.80
N ALA A 190 -7.18 -5.42 13.37
CA ALA A 190 -8.08 -4.32 13.09
C ALA A 190 -9.04 -4.64 11.92
N SER A 191 -8.55 -5.28 10.88
CA SER A 191 -9.33 -5.70 9.72
C SER A 191 -10.40 -6.73 10.10
N LEU A 192 -10.04 -7.73 10.88
CA LEU A 192 -10.98 -8.74 11.40
C LEU A 192 -12.00 -8.14 12.35
N ASN A 193 -11.60 -7.14 13.14
CA ASN A 193 -12.50 -6.40 13.99
C ASN A 193 -13.59 -5.67 13.18
N ALA A 194 -13.25 -5.10 12.04
CA ALA A 194 -14.23 -4.47 11.15
C ALA A 194 -15.29 -5.46 10.66
N ILE A 195 -14.91 -6.66 10.28
CA ILE A 195 -15.83 -7.73 9.85
C ILE A 195 -16.75 -8.15 11.01
N THR A 196 -16.20 -8.24 12.22
CA THR A 196 -16.95 -8.65 13.40
C THR A 196 -17.94 -7.57 13.89
N GLN A 197 -17.53 -6.30 13.83
CA GLN A 197 -18.26 -5.18 14.43
C GLN A 197 -19.19 -4.43 13.47
N THR A 198 -19.14 -4.74 12.18
CA THR A 198 -19.98 -4.11 11.15
C THR A 198 -20.81 -5.15 10.42
N ALA A 199 -21.73 -4.71 9.56
CA ALA A 199 -22.54 -5.59 8.71
C ALA A 199 -21.79 -6.10 7.47
N MET A 200 -20.48 -5.89 7.37
CA MET A 200 -19.67 -6.28 6.22
C MET A 200 -19.77 -7.77 5.91
N GLY A 201 -20.09 -8.10 4.66
CA GLY A 201 -20.23 -9.47 4.18
C GLY A 201 -21.50 -10.21 4.64
N ARG A 202 -22.47 -9.51 5.22
CA ARG A 202 -23.67 -10.11 5.83
C ARG A 202 -24.88 -10.19 4.91
N ASP A 203 -24.87 -9.51 3.78
CA ASP A 203 -25.95 -9.49 2.80
C ASP A 203 -25.42 -9.85 1.39
N ASP A 204 -26.26 -9.75 0.38
CA ASP A 204 -25.90 -10.06 -1.00
C ASP A 204 -25.31 -8.88 -1.77
N VAL A 205 -25.20 -7.71 -1.14
CA VAL A 205 -24.43 -6.59 -1.68
C VAL A 205 -22.96 -6.83 -1.39
N SER A 206 -22.14 -6.84 -2.45
CA SER A 206 -20.70 -7.04 -2.27
C SER A 206 -20.09 -5.89 -1.49
N ASP A 207 -19.32 -6.22 -0.46
CA ASP A 207 -18.52 -5.29 0.32
C ASP A 207 -17.03 -5.44 -0.01
N MET A 208 -16.21 -4.48 0.36
CA MET A 208 -14.79 -4.47 0.04
C MET A 208 -13.95 -4.07 1.25
N LEU A 209 -12.96 -4.90 1.56
CA LEU A 209 -12.00 -4.68 2.63
C LEU A 209 -10.60 -4.62 2.03
N PHE A 210 -9.89 -3.52 2.28
CA PHE A 210 -8.49 -3.36 1.90
C PHE A 210 -7.60 -3.60 3.12
N VAL A 211 -6.70 -4.56 3.00
CA VAL A 211 -5.73 -4.95 4.03
C VAL A 211 -4.34 -4.73 3.46
N ASN A 212 -3.63 -3.74 3.98
CA ASN A 212 -2.30 -3.38 3.51
C ASN A 212 -1.25 -3.91 4.49
N LEU A 213 -0.40 -4.79 3.99
CA LEU A 213 0.68 -5.43 4.73
C LEU A 213 2.03 -5.05 4.16
N SER A 214 3.11 -5.44 4.82
CA SER A 214 4.47 -5.15 4.38
C SER A 214 5.35 -6.40 4.48
N ALA A 215 6.19 -6.61 3.46
CA ALA A 215 7.22 -7.63 3.42
C ALA A 215 8.62 -7.04 3.67
N THR A 216 8.70 -5.93 4.39
CA THR A 216 9.96 -5.25 4.71
C THR A 216 10.51 -5.70 6.06
N LYS A 217 11.84 -5.72 6.18
CA LYS A 217 12.52 -5.91 7.46
C LYS A 217 12.43 -4.66 8.34
N ALA A 218 12.70 -4.80 9.62
CA ALA A 218 12.80 -3.67 10.53
C ALA A 218 13.97 -2.72 10.12
N ASP A 219 13.74 -1.41 10.25
CA ASP A 219 14.67 -0.36 9.76
C ASP A 219 16.11 -0.45 10.30
N LYS A 220 16.32 -1.09 11.43
CA LYS A 220 17.62 -1.18 12.10
C LYS A 220 18.30 -2.53 11.99
N THR A 221 17.83 -3.40 11.10
CA THR A 221 18.44 -4.74 10.96
C THR A 221 19.84 -4.62 10.38
N PRO A 222 20.87 -5.18 11.06
CA PRO A 222 22.23 -5.22 10.53
C PRO A 222 22.29 -6.03 9.24
N VAL A 223 23.08 -5.57 8.27
CA VAL A 223 23.26 -6.25 6.97
C VAL A 223 23.68 -7.72 7.11
N THR A 224 24.46 -8.03 8.13
CA THR A 224 24.92 -9.39 8.42
C THR A 224 23.80 -10.37 8.80
N HIS A 225 22.63 -9.86 9.22
CA HIS A 225 21.46 -10.66 9.61
C HIS A 225 20.30 -10.56 8.61
N TRP A 226 20.55 -9.94 7.48
CA TRP A 226 19.50 -9.63 6.51
C TRP A 226 18.73 -10.86 6.01
N GLN A 227 19.43 -11.94 5.66
CA GLN A 227 18.79 -13.16 5.14
C GLN A 227 17.89 -13.82 6.19
N THR A 228 18.37 -13.96 7.41
CA THR A 228 17.60 -14.54 8.52
C THR A 228 16.39 -13.69 8.87
N GLU A 229 16.53 -12.37 8.80
CA GLU A 229 15.44 -11.43 9.05
C GLU A 229 14.37 -11.52 7.96
N MET A 230 14.75 -11.58 6.69
CA MET A 230 13.81 -11.73 5.59
C MET A 230 13.07 -13.07 5.63
N GLU A 231 13.75 -14.15 5.96
CA GLU A 231 13.11 -15.45 6.21
C GLU A 231 12.03 -15.32 7.29
N SER A 232 12.36 -14.68 8.42
CA SER A 232 11.41 -14.42 9.50
C SER A 232 10.23 -13.56 9.06
N VAL A 233 10.46 -12.51 8.28
CA VAL A 233 9.42 -11.64 7.74
C VAL A 233 8.43 -12.43 6.87
N TYR A 234 8.91 -13.24 5.94
CA TYR A 234 8.05 -14.03 5.06
C TYR A 234 7.30 -15.14 5.79
N MET A 235 7.93 -15.80 6.78
CA MET A 235 7.25 -16.77 7.63
C MET A 235 6.13 -16.13 8.46
N GLN A 236 6.36 -14.96 9.03
CA GLN A 236 5.34 -14.22 9.80
C GLN A 236 4.23 -13.72 8.89
N LEU A 237 4.55 -13.26 7.69
CA LEU A 237 3.57 -12.83 6.69
C LEU A 237 2.68 -13.99 6.26
N ASP A 238 3.24 -15.17 6.05
CA ASP A 238 2.50 -16.40 5.76
C ASP A 238 1.48 -16.72 6.87
N LYS A 239 1.90 -16.68 8.13
CA LYS A 239 1.02 -16.87 9.28
C LYS A 239 -0.04 -15.78 9.41
N SER A 240 0.30 -14.54 9.07
CA SER A 240 -0.66 -13.44 9.07
C SER A 240 -1.75 -13.66 8.03
N LEU A 241 -1.40 -14.12 6.82
CA LEU A 241 -2.37 -14.48 5.80
C LEU A 241 -3.26 -15.65 6.21
N GLU A 242 -2.69 -16.69 6.79
CA GLU A 242 -3.45 -17.83 7.33
C GLU A 242 -4.47 -17.35 8.38
N ARG A 243 -4.04 -16.48 9.27
CA ARG A 243 -4.89 -15.91 10.31
C ARG A 243 -5.99 -15.00 9.75
N LEU A 244 -5.69 -14.23 8.69
CA LEU A 244 -6.70 -13.44 7.99
C LEU A 244 -7.76 -14.34 7.36
N ILE A 245 -7.37 -15.34 6.60
CA ILE A 245 -8.28 -16.26 5.92
C ILE A 245 -9.16 -17.00 6.94
N SER A 246 -8.58 -17.59 7.97
CA SER A 246 -9.35 -18.29 9.01
C SER A 246 -10.23 -17.36 9.84
N GLY A 247 -9.80 -16.13 10.09
CA GLY A 247 -10.60 -15.13 10.79
C GLY A 247 -11.82 -14.69 9.97
N VAL A 248 -11.68 -14.53 8.66
CA VAL A 248 -12.80 -14.26 7.75
C VAL A 248 -13.75 -15.46 7.70
N GLU A 249 -13.24 -16.67 7.59
CA GLU A 249 -14.03 -17.93 7.53
C GLU A 249 -14.92 -18.11 8.75
N LYS A 250 -14.49 -17.66 9.92
CA LYS A 250 -15.31 -17.70 11.15
C LYS A 250 -16.56 -16.83 11.07
N GLN A 251 -16.59 -15.83 10.21
CA GLN A 251 -17.66 -14.84 10.10
C GLN A 251 -18.49 -15.00 8.83
N ILE A 252 -17.86 -15.42 7.73
CA ILE A 252 -18.47 -15.46 6.38
C ILE A 252 -18.00 -16.74 5.70
N SER A 253 -18.92 -17.48 5.07
CA SER A 253 -18.55 -18.67 4.29
C SER A 253 -17.63 -18.30 3.14
N LEU A 254 -16.50 -19.01 3.00
CA LEU A 254 -15.44 -18.68 2.03
C LEU A 254 -15.87 -18.85 0.57
N ASP A 255 -16.95 -19.59 0.28
CA ASP A 255 -17.55 -19.66 -1.06
C ASP A 255 -18.17 -18.33 -1.52
N ARG A 256 -18.37 -17.39 -0.59
CA ARG A 256 -18.87 -16.03 -0.83
C ARG A 256 -17.81 -14.96 -0.57
N VAL A 257 -16.53 -15.32 -0.48
CA VAL A 257 -15.42 -14.39 -0.27
C VAL A 257 -14.38 -14.54 -1.40
N LEU A 258 -13.96 -13.43 -1.96
CA LEU A 258 -12.85 -13.35 -2.89
C LEU A 258 -11.66 -12.70 -2.23
N PHE A 259 -10.53 -13.40 -2.15
CA PHE A 259 -9.25 -12.82 -1.75
C PHE A 259 -8.44 -12.45 -2.99
N VAL A 260 -7.92 -11.23 -3.03
CA VAL A 260 -7.02 -10.75 -4.08
C VAL A 260 -5.73 -10.31 -3.41
N VAL A 261 -4.62 -10.96 -3.71
CA VAL A 261 -3.30 -10.62 -3.15
C VAL A 261 -2.42 -10.05 -4.24
N THR A 262 -1.91 -8.85 -4.01
CA THR A 262 -1.04 -8.14 -4.93
C THR A 262 0.17 -7.53 -4.21
N SER A 263 1.22 -7.22 -4.97
CA SER A 263 2.39 -6.50 -4.48
C SER A 263 2.42 -5.08 -5.00
N THR A 264 2.98 -4.15 -4.25
CA THR A 264 3.33 -2.81 -4.74
C THR A 264 4.60 -2.80 -5.59
N GLY A 265 5.17 -3.96 -5.88
CA GLY A 265 6.51 -4.08 -6.43
C GLY A 265 7.57 -4.05 -5.34
N TYR A 266 8.82 -4.13 -5.74
CA TYR A 266 9.94 -4.06 -4.82
C TYR A 266 11.10 -3.26 -5.41
N THR A 267 11.91 -2.70 -4.55
CA THR A 267 13.20 -2.11 -4.90
C THR A 267 14.29 -3.10 -4.56
N ASP A 268 15.27 -3.26 -5.46
CA ASP A 268 16.45 -4.03 -5.15
C ASP A 268 17.16 -3.38 -3.97
N GLU A 269 17.43 -4.18 -2.95
CA GLU A 269 18.24 -3.72 -1.84
C GLU A 269 19.65 -3.43 -2.33
N THR A 270 20.16 -2.27 -1.99
CA THR A 270 21.52 -1.90 -2.31
C THR A 270 22.43 -2.94 -1.65
N ALA A 271 23.00 -3.83 -2.45
CA ALA A 271 23.98 -4.77 -1.96
C ALA A 271 25.13 -3.94 -1.37
N THR A 272 25.27 -3.94 -0.07
CA THR A 272 26.28 -3.17 0.66
C THR A 272 27.70 -3.58 0.29
N ASN A 273 27.88 -4.57 -0.58
CA ASN A 273 29.19 -5.10 -0.95
C ASN A 273 29.32 -5.41 -2.45
N VAL A 274 28.72 -4.58 -3.31
CA VAL A 274 28.93 -4.71 -4.78
C VAL A 274 30.40 -4.61 -5.19
N THR A 275 31.23 -3.91 -4.41
CA THR A 275 32.70 -3.87 -4.57
C THR A 275 33.34 -5.26 -4.45
N GLN A 276 32.78 -6.13 -3.62
CA GLN A 276 33.23 -7.53 -3.49
C GLN A 276 33.12 -8.28 -4.83
N TYR A 277 32.11 -7.97 -5.61
CA TYR A 277 31.86 -8.57 -6.91
C TYR A 277 32.46 -7.76 -8.08
N ARG A 278 33.28 -6.75 -7.80
CA ARG A 278 33.87 -5.84 -8.79
C ARG A 278 32.86 -5.17 -9.71
N ILE A 279 31.65 -4.97 -9.22
CA ILE A 279 30.60 -4.25 -9.95
C ILE A 279 30.84 -2.75 -9.77
N PRO A 280 31.07 -1.99 -10.87
CA PRO A 280 31.25 -0.54 -10.77
C PRO A 280 29.98 0.11 -10.19
N THR A 281 30.14 0.91 -9.15
CA THR A 281 29.05 1.67 -8.55
C THR A 281 29.43 3.13 -8.43
N GLY A 282 28.41 3.97 -8.38
CA GLY A 282 28.59 5.40 -8.17
C GLY A 282 27.32 6.05 -7.64
N THR A 283 27.47 7.23 -7.09
CA THR A 283 26.35 8.03 -6.63
C THR A 283 25.93 9.01 -7.72
N PHE A 284 24.66 8.94 -8.11
CA PHE A 284 24.05 9.90 -9.02
C PHE A 284 23.56 11.10 -8.23
N TYR A 285 24.02 12.29 -8.60
CA TYR A 285 23.61 13.55 -7.97
C TYR A 285 22.73 14.35 -8.93
N ILE A 286 21.42 14.30 -8.76
CA ILE A 286 20.44 14.94 -9.65
C ILE A 286 20.71 16.46 -9.78
N ASN A 287 21.11 17.14 -8.73
CA ASN A 287 21.40 18.58 -8.75
C ASN A 287 22.60 18.92 -9.66
N ARG A 288 23.60 18.05 -9.72
CA ARG A 288 24.74 18.23 -10.64
C ARG A 288 24.30 18.08 -12.09
N THR A 289 23.48 17.08 -12.36
CA THR A 289 22.88 16.84 -13.69
C THR A 289 22.00 18.02 -14.10
N ALA A 290 21.18 18.54 -13.19
CA ALA A 290 20.35 19.73 -13.44
C ALA A 290 21.19 20.98 -13.78
N SER A 291 22.31 21.18 -13.09
CA SER A 291 23.23 22.29 -13.37
C SER A 291 23.87 22.15 -14.75
N LEU A 292 24.34 20.95 -15.11
CA LEU A 292 24.89 20.67 -16.43
C LEU A 292 23.84 20.87 -17.52
N LEU A 293 22.60 20.41 -17.30
CA LEU A 293 21.49 20.58 -18.24
C LEU A 293 21.15 22.05 -18.44
N ASN A 294 21.08 22.85 -17.37
CA ASN A 294 20.89 24.30 -17.47
C ASN A 294 21.98 24.98 -18.30
N MET A 295 23.25 24.60 -18.08
CA MET A 295 24.37 25.13 -18.85
C MET A 295 24.27 24.76 -20.33
N TYR A 296 23.96 23.51 -20.64
CA TYR A 296 23.80 23.00 -21.99
C TYR A 296 22.65 23.68 -22.73
N LEU A 297 21.47 23.77 -22.10
CA LEU A 297 20.30 24.42 -22.69
C LEU A 297 20.51 25.91 -22.86
N SER A 298 21.23 26.58 -21.95
CA SER A 298 21.58 27.99 -22.10
C SER A 298 22.52 28.24 -23.29
N ALA A 299 23.38 27.29 -23.61
CA ALA A 299 24.25 27.38 -24.79
C ALA A 299 23.46 27.26 -26.12
N ILE A 300 22.39 26.47 -26.13
CA ILE A 300 21.58 26.22 -27.33
C ILE A 300 20.47 27.26 -27.51
N TYR A 301 19.75 27.57 -26.43
CA TYR A 301 18.52 28.36 -26.49
C TYR A 301 18.66 29.78 -25.87
N GLY A 302 19.86 30.14 -25.42
CA GLY A 302 20.12 31.41 -24.77
C GLY A 302 20.08 31.32 -23.26
N GLN A 303 20.53 32.37 -22.59
CA GLN A 303 20.59 32.45 -21.13
C GLN A 303 19.20 32.27 -20.51
N GLY A 304 19.08 31.30 -19.60
CA GLY A 304 17.82 30.99 -18.92
C GLY A 304 17.98 29.92 -17.85
N ARG A 305 16.98 29.82 -16.98
CA ARG A 305 16.86 28.78 -16.00
C ARG A 305 15.82 27.75 -16.50
N TYR A 306 16.28 26.67 -17.08
CA TYR A 306 15.45 25.64 -17.69
C TYR A 306 15.00 24.57 -16.71
N VAL A 307 15.89 24.18 -15.76
CA VAL A 307 15.53 23.35 -14.62
C VAL A 307 15.33 24.25 -13.42
N GLU A 308 14.11 24.29 -12.94
CA GLU A 308 13.71 25.19 -11.88
C GLU A 308 14.11 24.64 -10.50
N GLN A 309 13.83 23.37 -10.25
CA GLN A 309 14.16 22.68 -9.00
C GLN A 309 14.21 21.16 -9.21
N CYS A 310 14.97 20.49 -8.32
CA CYS A 310 14.97 19.04 -8.19
C CYS A 310 14.42 18.64 -6.83
N TYR A 311 13.71 17.50 -6.79
CA TYR A 311 13.18 16.91 -5.57
C TYR A 311 13.17 15.39 -5.69
N GLY A 312 13.89 14.68 -4.79
CA GLY A 312 14.07 13.24 -4.94
C GLY A 312 14.70 12.89 -6.29
N ASN A 313 14.01 12.11 -7.09
CA ASN A 313 14.41 11.73 -8.46
C ASN A 313 13.67 12.53 -9.54
N GLN A 314 13.04 13.64 -9.19
CA GLN A 314 12.24 14.49 -10.07
C GLN A 314 12.99 15.77 -10.44
N MET A 315 12.89 16.17 -11.70
CA MET A 315 13.32 17.49 -12.18
C MET A 315 12.12 18.29 -12.64
N TYR A 316 12.00 19.51 -12.16
CA TYR A 316 10.93 20.44 -12.51
C TYR A 316 11.45 21.47 -13.50
N LEU A 317 10.86 21.49 -14.68
CA LEU A 317 11.24 22.38 -15.76
C LEU A 317 10.39 23.66 -15.70
N ASN A 318 11.01 24.78 -16.09
CA ASN A 318 10.31 26.06 -16.21
C ASN A 318 9.39 26.08 -17.43
#